data_9039dfcd4d3123f79a7054c9363b6acb
#
_entry.id   9039dfcd4d3123f79a7054c9363b6acb
#
_cell.length_a   1.000
_cell.length_b   1.000
_cell.length_c   1.000
_cell.angle_alpha   90.00
_cell.angle_beta   90.00
_cell.angle_gamma   90.00
#
_symmetry.space_group_name_H-M   'P 1'
#
loop_
_entity.id
_entity.type
_entity.pdbx_description
1 polymer ?
#
loop_
_entity_poly.entity_id
_entity_poly.type
_entity_poly.pdbx_seq_one_letter_code
_entity_poly.pdbx_strand_id
1 'polypeptide(L)'
;MPIGLDHTEYLGETLAEIAQTKAGIIKEGGFVVLAQQEPECAVELLKQAALVGADVAREGIEYSILSRSVAVGGQLLAIQGTKEIYTDIFIPLHGKHQASNAAAALVAVEVFFGDQDLDIEAVRAGFANVRSPGRCEVLHRDPTIIVDAAHNPHGASAIADTIQTEFTFDEVIGIFAPMGDKDVRGILLELEQVMDSIIVTANTSPRAMKVSELELIAELGYEAFFLTVHDLVRYAQAHLGQAEGGTATALALTRQALTPRSAMAWSSFLSSEAPQ
;
A
#
# COMPACT_ATOMS: atom_id res chain seq x y z
N MET A 1 -7.71 -5.87 -9.27
CA MET A 1 -6.45 -5.20 -8.92
C MET A 1 -5.36 -5.71 -9.85
N PRO A 2 -4.31 -4.92 -10.17
CA PRO A 2 -3.18 -5.39 -10.96
C PRO A 2 -2.53 -6.62 -10.34
N ILE A 3 -2.07 -7.55 -11.19
CA ILE A 3 -1.32 -8.73 -10.77
C ILE A 3 0.16 -8.36 -10.75
N GLY A 4 0.84 -8.68 -9.67
CA GLY A 4 2.29 -8.53 -9.50
C GLY A 4 2.91 -9.83 -8.99
N LEU A 5 4.24 -9.89 -9.04
CA LEU A 5 5.00 -11.02 -8.49
C LEU A 5 4.84 -11.02 -6.96
N ASP A 6 4.15 -12.01 -6.43
CA ASP A 6 3.99 -12.28 -5.01
C ASP A 6 3.58 -13.74 -4.82
N HIS A 7 3.97 -14.34 -3.71
CA HIS A 7 3.69 -15.74 -3.40
C HIS A 7 4.11 -16.72 -4.52
N THR A 8 5.28 -16.48 -5.12
CA THR A 8 5.77 -17.23 -6.29
C THR A 8 5.91 -18.74 -6.01
N GLU A 9 6.19 -19.12 -4.77
CA GLU A 9 6.25 -20.54 -4.34
C GLU A 9 4.92 -21.30 -4.53
N TYR A 10 3.78 -20.57 -4.55
CA TYR A 10 2.43 -21.20 -4.59
C TYR A 10 1.66 -20.87 -5.85
N LEU A 11 1.86 -19.68 -6.42
CA LEU A 11 1.03 -19.16 -7.51
C LEU A 11 1.69 -19.31 -8.89
N GLY A 12 3.00 -19.49 -8.95
CA GLY A 12 3.79 -19.56 -10.17
C GLY A 12 4.95 -18.56 -10.19
N GLU A 13 5.94 -18.82 -11.02
CA GLU A 13 7.18 -18.02 -11.12
C GLU A 13 7.06 -16.81 -12.06
N THR A 14 6.04 -16.80 -12.92
CA THR A 14 5.78 -15.75 -13.90
C THR A 14 4.45 -15.05 -13.67
N LEU A 15 4.33 -13.82 -14.16
CA LEU A 15 3.06 -13.07 -14.08
C LEU A 15 1.92 -13.81 -14.77
N ALA A 16 2.18 -14.49 -15.89
CA ALA A 16 1.18 -15.28 -16.61
C ALA A 16 0.68 -16.46 -15.79
N GLU A 17 1.57 -17.20 -15.12
CA GLU A 17 1.19 -18.33 -14.25
C GLU A 17 0.37 -17.87 -13.04
N ILE A 18 0.80 -16.76 -12.41
CA ILE A 18 0.06 -16.15 -11.31
C ILE A 18 -1.33 -15.69 -11.78
N ALA A 19 -1.41 -15.08 -12.98
CA ALA A 19 -2.67 -14.66 -13.56
C ALA A 19 -3.59 -15.86 -13.84
N GLN A 20 -3.06 -16.93 -14.41
CA GLN A 20 -3.79 -18.16 -14.66
C GLN A 20 -4.35 -18.77 -13.37
N THR A 21 -3.52 -18.83 -12.31
CA THR A 21 -3.95 -19.33 -11.00
C THR A 21 -5.06 -18.47 -10.41
N LYS A 22 -4.91 -17.14 -10.46
CA LYS A 22 -5.91 -16.19 -9.96
C LYS A 22 -7.18 -16.16 -10.82
N ALA A 23 -7.09 -16.43 -12.11
CA ALA A 23 -8.23 -16.53 -13.01
C ALA A 23 -9.23 -17.62 -12.61
N GLY A 24 -8.80 -18.63 -11.85
CA GLY A 24 -9.67 -19.68 -11.31
C GLY A 24 -10.83 -19.19 -10.43
N ILE A 25 -10.79 -17.92 -9.95
CA ILE A 25 -11.93 -17.31 -9.25
C ILE A 25 -13.09 -16.95 -10.20
N ILE A 26 -12.82 -16.80 -11.50
CA ILE A 26 -13.83 -16.42 -12.50
C ILE A 26 -14.75 -17.63 -12.75
N LYS A 27 -16.04 -17.46 -12.49
CA LYS A 27 -17.06 -18.53 -12.56
C LYS A 27 -17.96 -18.34 -13.77
N GLU A 28 -18.59 -19.45 -14.17
CA GLU A 28 -19.57 -19.48 -15.26
C GLU A 28 -20.68 -18.45 -15.05
N GLY A 29 -20.96 -17.66 -16.08
CA GLY A 29 -21.98 -16.61 -16.07
C GLY A 29 -21.70 -15.48 -15.08
N GLY A 30 -20.48 -15.41 -14.52
CA GLY A 30 -20.08 -14.34 -13.60
C GLY A 30 -19.79 -13.02 -14.31
N PHE A 31 -19.55 -11.99 -13.53
CA PHE A 31 -19.06 -10.70 -14.02
C PHE A 31 -17.67 -10.40 -13.42
N VAL A 32 -16.74 -9.97 -14.25
CA VAL A 32 -15.35 -9.71 -13.86
C VAL A 32 -15.03 -8.24 -14.03
N VAL A 33 -14.62 -7.57 -12.95
CA VAL A 33 -14.10 -6.21 -13.00
C VAL A 33 -12.58 -6.29 -12.96
N LEU A 34 -11.93 -5.87 -14.04
CA LEU A 34 -10.49 -5.90 -14.20
C LEU A 34 -9.93 -4.48 -14.11
N ALA A 35 -9.09 -4.22 -13.12
CA ALA A 35 -8.17 -3.09 -13.15
C ALA A 35 -7.18 -3.26 -14.32
N GLN A 36 -6.49 -2.20 -14.70
CA GLN A 36 -5.44 -2.25 -15.71
C GLN A 36 -4.41 -3.34 -15.37
N GLN A 37 -4.02 -4.12 -16.36
CA GLN A 37 -3.15 -5.29 -16.23
C GLN A 37 -2.00 -5.21 -17.21
N GLU A 38 -0.88 -5.86 -16.86
CA GLU A 38 0.14 -6.19 -17.84
C GLU A 38 -0.46 -7.09 -18.93
N PRO A 39 -0.02 -6.95 -20.20
CA PRO A 39 -0.63 -7.66 -21.33
C PRO A 39 -0.72 -9.18 -21.13
N GLU A 40 0.32 -9.80 -20.59
CA GLU A 40 0.36 -11.25 -20.33
C GLU A 40 -0.66 -11.69 -19.27
N CYS A 41 -0.87 -10.88 -18.23
CA CYS A 41 -1.91 -11.12 -17.23
C CYS A 41 -3.30 -10.95 -17.82
N ALA A 42 -3.51 -9.88 -18.61
CA ALA A 42 -4.79 -9.62 -19.24
C ALA A 42 -5.22 -10.78 -20.15
N VAL A 43 -4.29 -11.35 -20.92
CA VAL A 43 -4.55 -12.49 -21.80
C VAL A 43 -5.10 -13.69 -21.02
N GLU A 44 -4.48 -14.09 -19.92
CA GLU A 44 -4.91 -15.25 -19.15
C GLU A 44 -6.28 -15.01 -18.45
N LEU A 45 -6.49 -13.80 -17.91
CA LEU A 45 -7.76 -13.44 -17.27
C LEU A 45 -8.92 -13.43 -18.30
N LEU A 46 -8.71 -12.81 -19.48
CA LEU A 46 -9.73 -12.72 -20.53
C LEU A 46 -10.01 -14.09 -21.16
N LYS A 47 -8.99 -14.92 -21.34
CA LYS A 47 -9.11 -16.29 -21.82
C LYS A 47 -10.00 -17.12 -20.88
N GLN A 48 -9.79 -17.02 -19.58
CA GLN A 48 -10.62 -17.70 -18.60
C GLN A 48 -12.05 -17.17 -18.61
N ALA A 49 -12.23 -15.84 -18.64
CA ALA A 49 -13.57 -15.23 -18.72
C ALA A 49 -14.34 -15.73 -19.94
N ALA A 50 -13.70 -15.72 -21.12
CA ALA A 50 -14.30 -16.25 -22.36
C ALA A 50 -14.63 -17.74 -22.27
N LEU A 51 -13.77 -18.54 -21.64
CA LEU A 51 -13.98 -19.99 -21.49
C LEU A 51 -15.22 -20.31 -20.65
N VAL A 52 -15.49 -19.51 -19.62
CA VAL A 52 -16.62 -19.73 -18.71
C VAL A 52 -17.82 -18.83 -19.02
N GLY A 53 -17.79 -18.06 -20.12
CA GLY A 53 -18.89 -17.18 -20.52
C GLY A 53 -19.18 -16.06 -19.51
N ALA A 54 -18.14 -15.53 -18.86
CA ALA A 54 -18.26 -14.42 -17.93
C ALA A 54 -18.18 -13.08 -18.66
N ASP A 55 -19.00 -12.12 -18.27
CA ASP A 55 -18.90 -10.73 -18.73
C ASP A 55 -17.71 -10.02 -18.07
N VAL A 56 -17.14 -9.02 -18.77
CA VAL A 56 -15.93 -8.33 -18.30
C VAL A 56 -16.07 -6.82 -18.45
N ALA A 57 -15.76 -6.08 -17.39
CA ALA A 57 -15.49 -4.64 -17.45
C ALA A 57 -14.00 -4.37 -17.16
N ARG A 58 -13.34 -3.65 -18.07
CA ARG A 58 -11.89 -3.36 -18.04
C ARG A 58 -11.66 -1.88 -17.79
N GLU A 59 -10.76 -1.58 -16.89
CA GLU A 59 -10.31 -0.20 -16.67
C GLU A 59 -9.66 0.37 -17.93
N GLY A 60 -10.07 1.57 -18.31
CA GLY A 60 -9.65 2.26 -19.52
C GLY A 60 -10.45 1.88 -20.79
N ILE A 61 -11.42 0.96 -20.70
CA ILE A 61 -12.28 0.53 -21.82
C ILE A 61 -13.75 0.65 -21.44
N GLU A 62 -14.26 -0.18 -20.55
CA GLU A 62 -15.65 -0.16 -20.10
C GLU A 62 -15.87 0.78 -18.91
N TYR A 63 -14.84 1.06 -18.12
CA TYR A 63 -14.87 2.05 -17.04
C TYR A 63 -13.53 2.76 -16.92
N SER A 64 -13.50 3.95 -16.33
CA SER A 64 -12.26 4.72 -16.18
C SER A 64 -12.34 5.79 -15.11
N ILE A 65 -11.16 6.27 -14.67
CA ILE A 65 -11.02 7.49 -13.89
C ILE A 65 -10.95 8.66 -14.87
N LEU A 66 -11.96 9.54 -14.87
CA LEU A 66 -12.01 10.71 -15.74
C LEU A 66 -11.12 11.85 -15.22
N SER A 67 -11.09 12.03 -13.90
CA SER A 67 -10.20 12.98 -13.24
C SER A 67 -9.85 12.53 -11.83
N ARG A 68 -8.66 12.94 -11.41
CA ARG A 68 -8.13 12.72 -10.06
C ARG A 68 -7.39 13.98 -9.62
N SER A 69 -7.68 14.46 -8.43
CA SER A 69 -6.94 15.54 -7.78
C SER A 69 -6.64 15.18 -6.33
N VAL A 70 -5.42 15.50 -5.89
CA VAL A 70 -5.04 15.35 -4.48
C VAL A 70 -5.81 16.39 -3.68
N ALA A 71 -6.35 15.98 -2.54
CA ALA A 71 -7.11 16.81 -1.62
C ALA A 71 -6.59 16.63 -0.19
N VAL A 72 -6.97 17.54 0.71
CA VAL A 72 -6.57 17.44 2.11
C VAL A 72 -7.15 16.17 2.74
N GLY A 73 -6.26 15.24 3.10
CA GLY A 73 -6.62 13.97 3.73
C GLY A 73 -7.11 12.90 2.78
N GLY A 74 -6.81 13.02 1.48
CA GLY A 74 -7.20 12.04 0.47
C GLY A 74 -7.20 12.60 -0.94
N GLN A 75 -8.16 12.19 -1.75
CA GLN A 75 -8.26 12.60 -3.15
C GLN A 75 -9.72 12.71 -3.61
N LEU A 76 -9.94 13.55 -4.62
CA LEU A 76 -11.23 13.75 -5.27
C LEU A 76 -11.19 13.15 -6.66
N LEU A 77 -12.22 12.39 -7.00
CA LEU A 77 -12.30 11.61 -8.24
C LEU A 77 -13.57 11.96 -9.02
N ALA A 78 -13.47 11.87 -10.36
CA ALA A 78 -14.60 11.63 -11.23
C ALA A 78 -14.40 10.28 -11.93
N ILE A 79 -15.38 9.41 -11.84
CA ILE A 79 -15.31 8.03 -12.32
C ILE A 79 -16.40 7.80 -13.36
N GLN A 80 -16.00 7.32 -14.54
CA GLN A 80 -16.92 6.72 -15.50
C GLN A 80 -17.13 5.27 -15.09
N GLY A 81 -18.31 4.95 -14.58
CA GLY A 81 -18.75 3.58 -14.37
C GLY A 81 -19.18 2.91 -15.67
N THR A 82 -19.74 1.73 -15.58
CA THR A 82 -20.32 1.04 -16.76
C THR A 82 -21.66 1.64 -17.19
N LYS A 83 -22.36 2.33 -16.31
CA LYS A 83 -23.68 2.93 -16.55
C LYS A 83 -23.63 4.44 -16.55
N GLU A 84 -23.04 5.03 -15.53
CA GLU A 84 -23.09 6.47 -15.27
C GLU A 84 -21.73 7.08 -14.98
N ILE A 85 -21.68 8.41 -14.94
CA ILE A 85 -20.52 9.19 -14.49
C ILE A 85 -20.80 9.65 -13.05
N TYR A 86 -19.87 9.34 -12.19
CA TYR A 86 -19.90 9.71 -10.77
C TYR A 86 -18.87 10.80 -10.50
N THR A 87 -19.34 12.00 -10.18
CA THR A 87 -18.47 13.15 -9.89
C THR A 87 -18.43 13.45 -8.40
N ASP A 88 -17.39 14.21 -7.99
CA ASP A 88 -17.18 14.64 -6.61
C ASP A 88 -17.07 13.48 -5.62
N ILE A 89 -16.44 12.40 -6.05
CA ILE A 89 -16.20 11.24 -5.21
C ILE A 89 -14.92 11.50 -4.40
N PHE A 90 -15.08 11.87 -3.13
CA PHE A 90 -13.97 11.99 -2.21
C PHE A 90 -13.66 10.64 -1.57
N ILE A 91 -12.36 10.25 -1.59
CA ILE A 91 -11.87 9.08 -0.85
C ILE A 91 -10.75 9.51 0.11
N PRO A 92 -10.81 9.19 1.42
CA PRO A 92 -9.78 9.52 2.39
C PRO A 92 -8.60 8.53 2.33
N LEU A 93 -8.16 8.19 1.13
CA LEU A 93 -7.05 7.28 0.85
C LEU A 93 -6.11 7.96 -0.14
N HIS A 94 -4.81 7.77 0.06
CA HIS A 94 -3.76 8.32 -0.78
C HIS A 94 -3.31 7.33 -1.85
N GLY A 95 -2.78 7.85 -2.97
CA GLY A 95 -2.20 7.08 -4.06
C GLY A 95 -3.16 6.80 -5.23
N LYS A 96 -2.61 6.89 -6.45
CA LYS A 96 -3.37 6.63 -7.68
C LYS A 96 -3.93 5.21 -7.75
N HIS A 97 -3.24 4.24 -7.14
CA HIS A 97 -3.72 2.86 -7.05
C HIS A 97 -5.03 2.74 -6.25
N GLN A 98 -5.25 3.62 -5.25
CA GLN A 98 -6.51 3.64 -4.50
C GLN A 98 -7.65 4.23 -5.32
N ALA A 99 -7.37 5.16 -6.25
CA ALA A 99 -8.37 5.63 -7.19
C ALA A 99 -8.84 4.51 -8.13
N SER A 100 -7.90 3.71 -8.69
CA SER A 100 -8.25 2.52 -9.49
C SER A 100 -9.04 1.50 -8.68
N ASN A 101 -8.67 1.27 -7.42
CA ASN A 101 -9.41 0.38 -6.53
C ASN A 101 -10.84 0.89 -6.29
N ALA A 102 -11.01 2.21 -6.09
CA ALA A 102 -12.32 2.83 -5.91
C ALA A 102 -13.19 2.69 -7.17
N ALA A 103 -12.62 2.94 -8.35
CA ALA A 103 -13.32 2.77 -9.62
C ALA A 103 -13.78 1.31 -9.83
N ALA A 104 -12.89 0.35 -9.57
CA ALA A 104 -13.23 -1.07 -9.67
C ALA A 104 -14.32 -1.48 -8.64
N ALA A 105 -14.26 -0.94 -7.42
CA ALA A 105 -15.28 -1.19 -6.39
C ALA A 105 -16.64 -0.62 -6.80
N LEU A 106 -16.67 0.60 -7.34
CA LEU A 106 -17.90 1.23 -7.83
C LEU A 106 -18.55 0.39 -8.91
N VAL A 107 -17.80 -0.04 -9.92
CA VAL A 107 -18.28 -0.88 -11.01
C VAL A 107 -18.80 -2.23 -10.50
N ALA A 108 -18.11 -2.83 -9.53
CA ALA A 108 -18.60 -4.07 -8.92
C ALA A 108 -19.96 -3.87 -8.22
N VAL A 109 -20.19 -2.71 -7.60
CA VAL A 109 -21.47 -2.34 -6.98
C VAL A 109 -22.53 -2.08 -8.05
N GLU A 110 -22.23 -1.35 -9.14
CA GLU A 110 -23.15 -1.17 -10.27
C GLU A 110 -23.64 -2.50 -10.82
N VAL A 111 -22.70 -3.43 -11.04
CA VAL A 111 -23.02 -4.77 -11.55
C VAL A 111 -23.86 -5.57 -10.55
N PHE A 112 -23.56 -5.48 -9.26
CA PHE A 112 -24.31 -6.17 -8.22
C PHE A 112 -25.78 -5.71 -8.14
N PHE A 113 -26.04 -4.40 -8.31
CA PHE A 113 -27.38 -3.83 -8.30
C PHE A 113 -28.14 -4.00 -9.65
N GLY A 114 -27.47 -4.52 -10.67
CA GLY A 114 -28.09 -4.84 -11.96
C GLY A 114 -28.70 -3.59 -12.61
N ASP A 115 -29.98 -3.59 -12.93
CA ASP A 115 -30.66 -2.47 -13.62
C ASP A 115 -31.01 -1.28 -12.71
N GLN A 116 -30.72 -1.36 -11.41
CA GLN A 116 -31.00 -0.26 -10.50
C GLN A 116 -29.90 0.79 -10.59
N ASP A 117 -30.29 2.06 -10.64
CA ASP A 117 -29.36 3.18 -10.57
C ASP A 117 -28.87 3.35 -9.12
N LEU A 118 -27.61 3.71 -8.98
CA LEU A 118 -27.04 3.99 -7.68
C LEU A 118 -27.35 5.44 -7.25
N ASP A 119 -27.82 5.62 -6.04
CA ASP A 119 -27.95 6.96 -5.47
C ASP A 119 -26.57 7.59 -5.31
N ILE A 120 -26.31 8.69 -6.01
CA ILE A 120 -25.02 9.39 -6.02
C ILE A 120 -24.62 9.86 -4.62
N GLU A 121 -25.57 10.26 -3.78
CA GLU A 121 -25.26 10.70 -2.43
C GLU A 121 -24.89 9.52 -1.51
N ALA A 122 -25.49 8.36 -1.71
CA ALA A 122 -25.09 7.13 -1.04
C ALA A 122 -23.69 6.69 -1.48
N VAL A 123 -23.37 6.80 -2.77
CA VAL A 123 -22.03 6.51 -3.32
C VAL A 123 -21.00 7.45 -2.71
N ARG A 124 -21.24 8.77 -2.72
CA ARG A 124 -20.37 9.78 -2.11
C ARG A 124 -20.13 9.52 -0.62
N ALA A 125 -21.21 9.27 0.11
CA ALA A 125 -21.12 8.97 1.54
C ALA A 125 -20.35 7.69 1.82
N GLY A 126 -20.55 6.64 1.03
CA GLY A 126 -19.83 5.38 1.14
C GLY A 126 -18.33 5.57 0.95
N PHE A 127 -17.91 6.25 -0.10
CA PHE A 127 -16.50 6.51 -0.38
C PHE A 127 -15.85 7.46 0.65
N ALA A 128 -16.56 8.51 1.09
CA ALA A 128 -16.04 9.45 2.09
C ALA A 128 -15.77 8.80 3.46
N ASN A 129 -16.43 7.68 3.75
CA ASN A 129 -16.28 6.94 5.00
C ASN A 129 -15.36 5.71 4.89
N VAL A 130 -14.77 5.45 3.72
CA VAL A 130 -13.89 4.30 3.55
C VAL A 130 -12.65 4.42 4.44
N ARG A 131 -12.23 3.30 5.02
CA ARG A 131 -10.99 3.19 5.79
C ARG A 131 -10.22 1.97 5.34
N SER A 132 -8.92 2.13 5.20
CA SER A 132 -8.00 1.04 4.86
C SER A 132 -6.74 1.18 5.72
N PRO A 133 -6.76 0.67 6.97
CA PRO A 133 -5.62 0.77 7.86
C PRO A 133 -4.34 0.21 7.23
N GLY A 134 -3.22 0.92 7.42
CA GLY A 134 -1.93 0.54 6.85
C GLY A 134 -1.85 0.63 5.32
N ARG A 135 -2.62 1.51 4.69
CA ARG A 135 -2.52 1.83 3.26
C ARG A 135 -2.25 3.33 3.08
N CYS A 136 -0.99 3.70 3.11
CA CYS A 136 -0.53 5.09 3.14
C CYS A 136 -1.30 5.92 4.19
N GLU A 137 -1.52 5.33 5.35
CA GLU A 137 -2.33 5.90 6.42
C GLU A 137 -1.55 6.96 7.18
N VAL A 138 -2.04 8.20 7.18
CA VAL A 138 -1.45 9.31 7.93
C VAL A 138 -1.95 9.24 9.37
N LEU A 139 -1.09 8.75 10.28
CA LEU A 139 -1.41 8.63 11.71
C LEU A 139 -1.19 9.94 12.46
N HIS A 140 -0.22 10.74 12.03
CA HIS A 140 0.14 12.01 12.69
C HIS A 140 0.62 13.02 11.65
N ARG A 141 0.52 14.33 11.95
CA ARG A 141 0.80 15.38 10.97
C ARG A 141 2.01 16.25 11.29
N ASP A 142 2.48 16.28 12.52
CA ASP A 142 3.64 17.09 12.94
C ASP A 142 4.41 16.42 14.09
N PRO A 143 5.47 15.63 13.79
CA PRO A 143 5.91 15.22 12.46
C PRO A 143 4.87 14.36 11.73
N THR A 144 4.93 14.34 10.40
CA THR A 144 4.04 13.46 9.63
C THR A 144 4.51 12.00 9.79
N ILE A 145 3.58 11.14 10.23
CA ILE A 145 3.81 9.70 10.33
C ILE A 145 2.85 8.99 9.38
N ILE A 146 3.42 8.26 8.43
CA ILE A 146 2.68 7.45 7.46
C ILE A 146 2.95 5.98 7.75
N VAL A 147 1.91 5.16 7.74
CA VAL A 147 2.02 3.71 7.87
C VAL A 147 1.51 3.03 6.61
N ASP A 148 2.31 2.10 6.09
CA ASP A 148 1.93 1.28 4.93
C ASP A 148 2.30 -0.19 5.16
N ALA A 149 1.50 -1.09 4.60
CA ALA A 149 1.70 -2.54 4.68
C ALA A 149 2.30 -3.11 3.38
N ALA A 150 2.99 -2.30 2.59
CA ALA A 150 3.72 -2.77 1.41
C ALA A 150 4.73 -3.85 1.81
N HIS A 151 4.68 -4.98 1.14
CA HIS A 151 5.46 -6.17 1.49
C HIS A 151 6.02 -6.90 0.25
N ASN A 152 5.95 -6.25 -0.90
CA ASN A 152 6.55 -6.68 -2.16
C ASN A 152 6.99 -5.45 -2.97
N PRO A 153 7.83 -5.58 -4.00
CA PRO A 153 8.34 -4.46 -4.79
C PRO A 153 7.21 -3.63 -5.42
N HIS A 154 6.14 -4.26 -5.91
CA HIS A 154 5.01 -3.56 -6.51
C HIS A 154 4.29 -2.65 -5.49
N GLY A 155 4.07 -3.12 -4.27
CA GLY A 155 3.52 -2.30 -3.18
C GLY A 155 4.46 -1.17 -2.77
N ALA A 156 5.77 -1.44 -2.71
CA ALA A 156 6.79 -0.45 -2.40
C ALA A 156 6.85 0.65 -3.47
N SER A 157 6.76 0.29 -4.75
CA SER A 157 6.67 1.24 -5.86
C SER A 157 5.43 2.13 -5.74
N ALA A 158 4.28 1.55 -5.39
CA ALA A 158 3.04 2.31 -5.23
C ALA A 158 3.10 3.34 -4.08
N ILE A 159 3.73 2.99 -2.95
CA ILE A 159 3.91 3.93 -1.84
C ILE A 159 4.96 4.99 -2.16
N ALA A 160 6.06 4.61 -2.83
CA ALA A 160 7.09 5.57 -3.27
C ALA A 160 6.50 6.62 -4.23
N ASP A 161 5.75 6.19 -5.25
CA ASP A 161 5.03 7.09 -6.15
C ASP A 161 4.04 8.00 -5.39
N THR A 162 3.34 7.46 -4.40
CA THR A 162 2.39 8.23 -3.59
C THR A 162 3.09 9.30 -2.75
N ILE A 163 4.20 8.96 -2.08
CA ILE A 163 4.99 9.92 -1.30
C ILE A 163 5.50 11.04 -2.21
N GLN A 164 6.08 10.68 -3.35
CA GLN A 164 6.65 11.64 -4.29
C GLN A 164 5.61 12.59 -4.89
N THR A 165 4.41 12.11 -5.18
CA THR A 165 3.40 12.86 -5.93
C THR A 165 2.37 13.59 -5.07
N GLU A 166 2.14 13.14 -3.83
CA GLU A 166 1.05 13.67 -2.99
C GLU A 166 1.54 14.41 -1.74
N PHE A 167 2.82 14.27 -1.39
CA PHE A 167 3.39 14.90 -0.22
C PHE A 167 4.59 15.75 -0.57
N THR A 168 4.88 16.73 0.28
CA THR A 168 6.10 17.54 0.19
C THR A 168 6.76 17.49 1.55
N PHE A 169 7.93 16.85 1.62
CA PHE A 169 8.73 16.71 2.82
C PHE A 169 10.13 17.28 2.59
N ASP A 170 10.74 17.84 3.63
CA ASP A 170 12.15 18.24 3.61
C ASP A 170 13.08 17.05 3.70
N GLU A 171 12.64 16.00 4.39
CA GLU A 171 13.37 14.75 4.61
C GLU A 171 12.36 13.61 4.86
N VAL A 172 12.64 12.44 4.29
CA VAL A 172 11.85 11.23 4.46
C VAL A 172 12.72 10.13 5.07
N ILE A 173 12.34 9.67 6.25
CA ILE A 173 13.03 8.58 6.95
C ILE A 173 12.12 7.35 6.93
N GLY A 174 12.57 6.27 6.27
CA GLY A 174 11.88 5.00 6.26
C GLY A 174 12.22 4.15 7.50
N ILE A 175 11.21 3.49 8.07
CA ILE A 175 11.41 2.45 9.07
C ILE A 175 10.84 1.17 8.51
N PHE A 176 11.70 0.17 8.28
CA PHE A 176 11.35 -1.03 7.55
C PHE A 176 11.64 -2.28 8.37
N ALA A 177 10.60 -3.10 8.58
CA ALA A 177 10.68 -4.36 9.34
C ALA A 177 10.24 -5.54 8.46
N PRO A 178 11.12 -6.07 7.60
CA PRO A 178 10.75 -7.07 6.61
C PRO A 178 10.47 -8.44 7.21
N MET A 179 9.64 -9.20 6.49
CA MET A 179 9.52 -10.64 6.65
C MET A 179 10.61 -11.35 5.82
N GLY A 180 11.17 -12.44 6.35
CA GLY A 180 12.27 -13.16 5.71
C GLY A 180 11.91 -13.89 4.40
N ASP A 181 10.62 -14.06 4.13
CA ASP A 181 10.09 -14.69 2.92
C ASP A 181 9.77 -13.69 1.79
N LYS A 182 10.18 -12.42 1.93
CA LYS A 182 9.88 -11.38 0.95
C LYS A 182 11.11 -10.92 0.18
N ASP A 183 10.90 -10.38 -1.01
CA ASP A 183 11.95 -9.74 -1.80
C ASP A 183 12.33 -8.38 -1.20
N VAL A 184 13.13 -8.44 -0.14
CA VAL A 184 13.57 -7.27 0.61
C VAL A 184 14.40 -6.33 -0.25
N ARG A 185 15.24 -6.89 -1.12
CA ARG A 185 16.09 -6.08 -2.01
C ARG A 185 15.23 -5.29 -3.02
N GLY A 186 14.27 -5.95 -3.66
CA GLY A 186 13.35 -5.29 -4.58
C GLY A 186 12.51 -4.21 -3.90
N ILE A 187 12.06 -4.44 -2.66
CA ILE A 187 11.35 -3.44 -1.87
C ILE A 187 12.24 -2.22 -1.59
N LEU A 188 13.48 -2.43 -1.14
CA LEU A 188 14.41 -1.33 -0.82
C LEU A 188 14.76 -0.49 -2.03
N LEU A 189 14.99 -1.12 -3.20
CA LEU A 189 15.26 -0.40 -4.47
C LEU A 189 14.13 0.56 -4.87
N GLU A 190 12.87 0.24 -4.55
CA GLU A 190 11.76 1.13 -4.80
C GLU A 190 11.68 2.25 -3.75
N LEU A 191 11.94 1.94 -2.48
CA LEU A 191 11.83 2.90 -1.38
C LEU A 191 12.98 3.92 -1.38
N GLU A 192 14.20 3.54 -1.79
CA GLU A 192 15.35 4.44 -1.84
C GLU A 192 15.16 5.63 -2.79
N GLN A 193 14.22 5.52 -3.73
CA GLN A 193 13.93 6.62 -4.65
C GLN A 193 13.28 7.83 -3.98
N VAL A 194 12.70 7.64 -2.79
CA VAL A 194 11.92 8.67 -2.09
C VAL A 194 12.32 8.85 -0.63
N MET A 195 13.23 8.04 -0.12
CA MET A 195 13.70 8.07 1.27
C MET A 195 15.15 8.55 1.33
N ASP A 196 15.40 9.53 2.18
CA ASP A 196 16.74 10.04 2.44
C ASP A 196 17.55 9.07 3.31
N SER A 197 16.85 8.33 4.16
CA SER A 197 17.44 7.26 4.97
C SER A 197 16.42 6.17 5.28
N ILE A 198 16.91 4.93 5.48
CA ILE A 198 16.07 3.78 5.83
C ILE A 198 16.64 3.12 7.09
N ILE A 199 15.82 3.03 8.12
CA ILE A 199 16.10 2.30 9.35
C ILE A 199 15.50 0.89 9.20
N VAL A 200 16.34 -0.12 9.16
CA VAL A 200 15.88 -1.51 9.09
C VAL A 200 15.83 -2.09 10.50
N THR A 201 14.72 -2.74 10.82
CA THR A 201 14.48 -3.32 12.15
C THR A 201 13.81 -4.69 12.05
N ALA A 202 13.80 -5.44 13.15
CA ALA A 202 13.11 -6.71 13.25
C ALA A 202 11.76 -6.53 13.97
N ASN A 203 10.71 -7.16 13.45
CA ASN A 203 9.43 -7.27 14.13
C ASN A 203 9.36 -8.54 15.01
N THR A 204 8.31 -8.67 15.82
CA THR A 204 8.12 -9.80 16.73
C THR A 204 7.50 -11.05 16.09
N SER A 205 7.24 -11.03 14.79
CA SER A 205 6.70 -12.18 14.07
C SER A 205 7.71 -13.32 14.02
N PRO A 206 7.28 -14.59 14.13
CA PRO A 206 8.17 -15.73 13.87
C PRO A 206 8.68 -15.80 12.43
N ARG A 207 8.09 -15.02 11.52
CA ARG A 207 8.51 -14.87 10.11
C ARG A 207 9.40 -13.64 9.89
N ALA A 208 9.75 -12.88 10.95
CA ALA A 208 10.64 -11.73 10.81
C ALA A 208 11.98 -12.15 10.19
N MET A 209 12.56 -11.28 9.37
CA MET A 209 13.91 -11.49 8.86
C MET A 209 14.90 -11.59 10.04
N LYS A 210 15.85 -12.52 9.95
CA LYS A 210 16.87 -12.70 11.00
C LYS A 210 17.85 -11.54 11.01
N VAL A 211 18.37 -11.22 12.19
CA VAL A 211 19.34 -10.12 12.36
C VAL A 211 20.58 -10.31 11.47
N SER A 212 21.08 -11.54 11.31
CA SER A 212 22.21 -11.86 10.42
C SER A 212 21.94 -11.60 8.94
N GLU A 213 20.66 -11.62 8.52
CA GLU A 213 20.25 -11.30 7.16
C GLU A 213 20.07 -9.78 6.98
N LEU A 214 19.73 -9.06 8.07
CA LEU A 214 19.66 -7.60 8.10
C LEU A 214 21.05 -6.96 7.97
N GLU A 215 22.10 -7.61 8.48
CA GLU A 215 23.50 -7.17 8.30
C GLU A 215 23.89 -7.13 6.82
N LEU A 216 23.40 -8.06 6.03
CA LEU A 216 23.61 -8.07 4.59
C LEU A 216 22.96 -6.86 3.88
N ILE A 217 21.86 -6.34 4.43
CA ILE A 217 21.20 -5.13 3.94
C ILE A 217 22.02 -3.88 4.27
N ALA A 218 22.67 -3.85 5.42
CA ALA A 218 23.58 -2.77 5.79
C ALA A 218 24.80 -2.68 4.85
N GLU A 219 25.27 -3.81 4.30
CA GLU A 219 26.33 -3.84 3.28
C GLU A 219 25.89 -3.19 1.94
N LEU A 220 24.58 -3.00 1.72
CA LEU A 220 24.04 -2.27 0.56
C LEU A 220 24.06 -0.75 0.74
N GLY A 221 24.60 -0.23 1.85
CA GLY A 221 24.80 1.19 2.12
C GLY A 221 23.70 1.85 2.97
N TYR A 222 22.80 1.07 3.54
CA TYR A 222 21.78 1.57 4.46
C TYR A 222 22.29 1.61 5.90
N GLU A 223 21.99 2.68 6.64
CA GLU A 223 22.23 2.73 8.07
C GLU A 223 21.27 1.77 8.79
N ALA A 224 21.78 0.62 9.24
CA ALA A 224 21.01 -0.35 10.01
C ALA A 224 21.00 0.02 11.48
N PHE A 225 19.87 0.46 12.01
CA PHE A 225 19.66 0.63 13.44
C PHE A 225 18.81 -0.53 13.98
N PHE A 226 19.35 -1.25 14.96
CA PHE A 226 18.65 -2.35 15.62
C PHE A 226 17.69 -1.83 16.69
N LEU A 227 16.56 -1.32 16.27
CA LEU A 227 15.44 -1.00 17.15
C LEU A 227 14.36 -2.07 16.98
N THR A 228 13.81 -2.57 18.09
CA THR A 228 12.65 -3.45 17.97
C THR A 228 11.41 -2.62 17.61
N VAL A 229 10.45 -3.22 16.90
CA VAL A 229 9.14 -2.58 16.63
C VAL A 229 8.48 -2.11 17.95
N HIS A 230 8.74 -2.83 19.05
CA HIS A 230 8.29 -2.45 20.38
C HIS A 230 8.85 -1.11 20.84
N ASP A 231 10.14 -0.85 20.59
CA ASP A 231 10.79 0.42 20.96
C ASP A 231 10.27 1.57 20.11
N LEU A 232 9.99 1.32 18.82
CA LEU A 232 9.37 2.29 17.93
C LEU A 232 7.92 2.61 18.33
N VAL A 233 7.13 1.60 18.69
CA VAL A 233 5.76 1.76 19.19
C VAL A 233 5.76 2.52 20.51
N ARG A 234 6.68 2.20 21.45
CA ARG A 234 6.83 2.94 22.71
C ARG A 234 7.22 4.40 22.50
N TYR A 235 8.11 4.66 21.57
CA TYR A 235 8.46 6.04 21.20
C TYR A 235 7.28 6.78 20.61
N ALA A 236 6.59 6.19 19.63
CA ALA A 236 5.39 6.76 19.06
C ALA A 236 4.31 6.99 20.14
N GLN A 237 4.11 6.06 21.07
CA GLN A 237 3.19 6.19 22.19
C GLN A 237 3.62 7.27 23.20
N ALA A 238 4.91 7.34 23.52
CA ALA A 238 5.44 8.32 24.46
C ALA A 238 5.37 9.77 23.94
N HIS A 239 5.52 9.94 22.61
CA HIS A 239 5.61 11.26 21.99
C HIS A 239 4.36 11.66 21.20
N LEU A 240 3.48 10.71 20.84
CA LEU A 240 2.39 10.91 19.90
C LEU A 240 0.99 10.53 20.47
N GLY A 241 0.90 10.03 21.71
CA GLY A 241 -0.36 9.65 22.36
C GLY A 241 -1.12 8.52 21.65
N GLN A 242 -1.24 7.39 22.32
CA GLN A 242 -2.05 6.18 22.05
C GLN A 242 -2.31 5.79 20.58
N ALA A 243 -1.45 4.95 20.03
CA ALA A 243 -1.77 4.10 18.90
C ALA A 243 -1.91 2.64 19.37
N GLU A 244 -3.09 2.05 19.22
CA GLU A 244 -3.34 0.64 19.53
C GLU A 244 -2.88 -0.27 18.38
N GLY A 245 -2.15 -1.29 18.75
CA GLY A 245 -1.54 -2.42 18.10
C GLY A 245 -1.94 -2.84 16.68
N GLY A 246 -0.90 -3.10 15.88
CA GLY A 246 -0.94 -3.84 14.63
C GLY A 246 0.46 -4.00 14.05
N THR A 247 0.75 -5.15 13.42
CA THR A 247 1.96 -5.41 12.65
C THR A 247 1.95 -4.57 11.38
N ALA A 248 2.28 -3.29 11.49
CA ALA A 248 2.43 -2.39 10.35
C ALA A 248 3.89 -2.04 10.16
N THR A 249 4.35 -2.03 8.91
CA THR A 249 5.61 -1.42 8.54
C THR A 249 5.41 0.09 8.67
N ALA A 250 6.09 0.73 9.62
CA ALA A 250 6.02 2.18 9.80
C ALA A 250 6.92 2.84 8.76
N LEU A 251 6.37 3.73 7.96
CA LEU A 251 7.08 4.50 6.96
C LEU A 251 6.94 6.00 7.22
N ALA A 252 8.07 6.70 7.12
CA ALA A 252 8.26 8.12 7.05
C ALA A 252 8.05 8.94 8.35
N LEU A 253 9.16 9.38 8.92
CA LEU A 253 9.24 10.47 9.91
C LEU A 253 9.95 11.65 9.26
N THR A 254 9.44 12.87 9.41
CA THR A 254 10.07 14.08 8.88
C THR A 254 11.18 14.62 9.79
N ARG A 255 12.05 15.47 9.23
CA ARG A 255 13.33 16.00 9.77
C ARG A 255 13.34 16.47 11.22
N GLN A 256 12.22 16.86 11.81
CA GLN A 256 12.20 17.38 13.19
C GLN A 256 12.37 16.29 14.27
N ALA A 257 12.15 15.02 13.94
CA ALA A 257 12.23 13.93 14.91
C ALA A 257 13.62 13.33 15.08
N LEU A 258 14.51 13.40 14.07
CA LEU A 258 15.80 12.70 14.07
C LEU A 258 16.94 13.58 13.50
N THR A 259 17.36 14.59 14.25
CA THR A 259 18.70 15.17 14.01
C THR A 259 19.78 14.22 14.54
N PRO A 260 21.06 14.29 14.10
CA PRO A 260 22.16 13.51 14.68
C PRO A 260 22.28 13.65 16.21
N ARG A 261 21.78 14.75 16.77
CA ARG A 261 21.65 14.94 18.23
C ARG A 261 20.51 14.10 18.84
N SER A 262 19.42 13.84 18.11
CA SER A 262 18.34 12.97 18.57
C SER A 262 18.75 11.50 18.47
N ALA A 263 19.53 11.08 17.48
CA ALA A 263 20.10 9.73 17.44
C ALA A 263 21.01 9.44 18.64
N MET A 264 21.84 10.43 19.10
CA MET A 264 22.59 10.31 20.35
C MET A 264 21.69 10.35 21.61
N ALA A 265 20.61 11.13 21.60
CA ALA A 265 19.62 11.14 22.68
C ALA A 265 18.86 9.81 22.74
N TRP A 266 18.68 9.14 21.61
CA TRP A 266 18.11 7.80 21.52
C TRP A 266 18.99 6.75 22.19
N SER A 267 20.29 6.73 21.91
CA SER A 267 21.20 5.78 22.54
C SER A 267 21.29 6.00 24.07
N SER A 268 21.21 7.25 24.55
CA SER A 268 21.18 7.55 25.97
C SER A 268 19.83 7.27 26.63
N PHE A 269 18.72 7.42 25.92
CA PHE A 269 17.38 7.05 26.40
C PHE A 269 17.22 5.54 26.53
N LEU A 270 17.65 4.77 25.52
CA LEU A 270 17.61 3.30 25.55
C LEU A 270 18.56 2.70 26.58
N SER A 271 19.68 3.37 26.90
CA SER A 271 20.62 2.92 27.92
C SER A 271 20.18 3.30 29.36
N SER A 272 19.28 4.26 29.55
CA SER A 272 18.79 4.68 30.85
C SER A 272 17.61 3.88 31.42
N GLU A 273 16.96 3.05 30.59
CA GLU A 273 15.78 2.24 30.98
C GLU A 273 16.00 0.71 30.91
N ALA A 274 17.26 0.23 30.94
CA ALA A 274 17.50 -1.19 31.16
C ALA A 274 17.09 -1.54 32.61
N PRO A 275 16.10 -2.40 32.85
CA PRO A 275 15.76 -2.83 34.20
C PRO A 275 16.93 -3.59 34.79
N GLN A 276 17.26 -3.26 36.05
CA GLN A 276 18.19 -4.04 36.90
C GLN A 276 17.62 -5.42 37.20
#